data_c00577390d851cd46f8988780c4d31a1
#
_entry.id   c00577390d851cd46f8988780c4d31a1
#
_cell.length_a   1.000
_cell.length_b   1.000
_cell.length_c   1.000
_cell.angle_alpha   90.00
_cell.angle_beta   90.00
_cell.angle_gamma   90.00
#
_symmetry.space_group_name_H-M   'P 1'
#
loop_
_entity.id
_entity.type
_entity.pdbx_description
1 polymer ?
#
loop_
_entity_poly.entity_id
_entity_poly.type
_entity_poly.pdbx_seq_one_letter_code
_entity_poly.pdbx_strand_id
1 'polypeptide(L)'
;MRKSWYIQAQQVESYQPLDSLYCVTATYDLDGATVPFFRGTVVTVYNYGNKGAVNGPNVNKNNMTLCARATNASDTSRLAVAPCFLPNLAAGPYWLLGVGADASGEYEWAVVIGGNPTVAYADGCTTSETGINNAGLWLFSRSPVASDATMAAMRALLTAQNISQSRLHTVPHDGCKYAGAVLK
;
A
#
# COMPACT_ATOMS: atom_id res chain seq x y z
N MET A 1 3.77 8.53 -7.20
CA MET A 1 3.09 8.25 -5.90
C MET A 1 3.70 9.02 -4.71
N ARG A 2 4.31 10.18 -4.90
CA ARG A 2 4.84 10.98 -3.77
C ARG A 2 3.73 11.42 -2.81
N LYS A 3 4.09 11.89 -1.60
CA LYS A 3 3.19 12.34 -0.53
C LYS A 3 2.48 11.18 0.17
N SER A 4 1.56 11.54 1.04
CA SER A 4 0.84 10.57 1.89
C SER A 4 -0.41 10.03 1.21
N TRP A 5 -0.71 8.79 1.54
CA TRP A 5 -1.89 8.07 1.12
C TRP A 5 -2.56 7.43 2.33
N TYR A 6 -3.88 7.42 2.33
CA TYR A 6 -4.71 6.79 3.35
C TYR A 6 -5.27 5.49 2.78
N ILE A 7 -5.03 4.38 3.48
CA ILE A 7 -5.46 3.06 3.05
C ILE A 7 -6.93 2.88 3.43
N GLN A 8 -7.83 2.81 2.44
CA GLN A 8 -9.26 2.70 2.63
C GLN A 8 -9.71 1.27 2.93
N ALA A 9 -9.06 0.31 2.27
CA ALA A 9 -9.27 -1.10 2.50
C ALA A 9 -8.00 -1.87 2.13
N GLN A 10 -7.76 -2.99 2.82
CA GLN A 10 -6.63 -3.88 2.52
C GLN A 10 -6.87 -5.31 2.97
N GLN A 11 -6.09 -6.23 2.43
CA GLN A 11 -5.96 -7.58 2.97
C GLN A 11 -5.18 -7.56 4.29
N VAL A 12 -5.43 -8.55 5.13
CA VAL A 12 -4.59 -8.86 6.29
C VAL A 12 -3.26 -9.43 5.80
N GLU A 13 -2.18 -9.04 6.46
CA GLU A 13 -0.82 -9.50 6.19
C GLU A 13 -0.21 -10.13 7.44
N SER A 14 0.74 -11.04 7.26
CA SER A 14 1.47 -11.65 8.41
C SER A 14 2.14 -10.59 9.30
N TYR A 15 2.60 -9.49 8.70
CA TYR A 15 3.24 -8.36 9.40
C TYR A 15 2.26 -7.24 9.76
N GLN A 16 1.02 -7.28 9.26
CA GLN A 16 -0.03 -6.31 9.54
C GLN A 16 -1.37 -7.03 9.76
N PRO A 17 -1.57 -7.62 10.96
CA PRO A 17 -2.78 -8.36 11.31
C PRO A 17 -4.00 -7.42 11.45
N LEU A 18 -5.21 -8.01 11.48
CA LEU A 18 -6.47 -7.27 11.50
C LEU A 18 -6.56 -6.23 12.62
N ASP A 19 -6.01 -6.53 13.79
CA ASP A 19 -6.00 -5.62 14.94
C ASP A 19 -5.05 -4.41 14.76
N SER A 20 -4.34 -4.32 13.66
CA SER A 20 -3.46 -3.20 13.29
C SER A 20 -3.97 -2.35 12.11
N LEU A 21 -5.20 -2.61 11.65
CA LEU A 21 -5.81 -1.92 10.51
C LEU A 21 -6.65 -0.71 10.92
N TYR A 22 -6.08 0.21 11.70
CA TYR A 22 -6.72 1.47 12.09
C TYR A 22 -5.85 2.64 11.69
N CYS A 23 -6.42 3.70 11.10
CA CYS A 23 -5.72 4.93 10.70
C CYS A 23 -4.49 4.66 9.81
N VAL A 24 -4.52 3.64 8.96
CA VAL A 24 -3.34 3.21 8.19
C VAL A 24 -3.01 4.21 7.10
N THR A 25 -1.75 4.66 7.08
CA THR A 25 -1.22 5.54 6.03
C THR A 25 0.12 5.05 5.51
N ALA A 26 0.42 5.39 4.26
CA ALA A 26 1.72 5.19 3.65
C ALA A 26 2.21 6.50 3.03
N THR A 27 3.40 6.94 3.41
CA THR A 27 4.02 8.16 2.89
C THR A 27 5.22 7.81 2.04
N TYR A 28 5.23 8.31 0.80
CA TYR A 28 6.25 8.04 -0.21
C TYR A 28 7.08 9.29 -0.47
N ASP A 29 8.39 9.13 -0.52
CA ASP A 29 9.32 10.23 -0.79
C ASP A 29 10.47 9.82 -1.72
N LEU A 30 10.94 10.78 -2.53
CA LEU A 30 12.16 10.68 -3.32
C LEU A 30 13.25 11.51 -2.62
N ASP A 31 13.73 11.01 -1.50
CA ASP A 31 14.71 11.67 -0.64
C ASP A 31 16.17 11.31 -0.96
N GLY A 32 16.40 10.59 -2.06
CA GLY A 32 17.72 10.16 -2.48
C GLY A 32 18.23 8.93 -1.72
N ALA A 33 17.35 8.17 -1.06
CA ALA A 33 17.73 6.94 -0.39
C ALA A 33 18.41 5.96 -1.34
N THR A 34 19.35 5.20 -0.80
CA THR A 34 20.10 4.17 -1.54
C THR A 34 19.86 2.79 -0.96
N VAL A 35 19.99 1.78 -1.80
CA VAL A 35 19.86 0.37 -1.45
C VAL A 35 21.14 -0.34 -1.85
N PRO A 36 21.68 -1.26 -1.03
CA PRO A 36 22.88 -2.01 -1.37
C PRO A 36 22.77 -2.68 -2.74
N PHE A 37 23.81 -2.48 -3.58
CA PHE A 37 23.93 -3.07 -4.91
C PHE A 37 22.82 -2.72 -5.93
N PHE A 38 22.00 -1.69 -5.65
CA PHE A 38 20.96 -1.22 -6.55
C PHE A 38 21.22 0.23 -6.98
N ARG A 39 21.14 0.51 -8.30
CA ARG A 39 21.41 1.83 -8.89
C ARG A 39 20.19 2.50 -9.54
N GLY A 40 19.01 1.86 -9.43
CA GLY A 40 17.77 2.42 -9.97
C GLY A 40 17.13 3.45 -9.03
N THR A 41 15.98 3.95 -9.43
CA THR A 41 15.17 4.85 -8.60
C THR A 41 14.67 4.13 -7.35
N VAL A 42 14.90 4.74 -6.20
CA VAL A 42 14.43 4.28 -4.90
C VAL A 42 13.46 5.32 -4.34
N VAL A 43 12.31 4.85 -3.87
CA VAL A 43 11.31 5.65 -3.15
C VAL A 43 11.24 5.14 -1.74
N THR A 44 11.46 5.98 -0.75
CA THR A 44 11.24 5.62 0.66
C THR A 44 9.75 5.54 0.95
N VAL A 45 9.37 4.59 1.80
CA VAL A 45 8.00 4.37 2.23
C VAL A 45 7.97 4.31 3.75
N TYR A 46 7.24 5.23 4.36
CA TYR A 46 6.93 5.21 5.78
C TYR A 46 5.49 4.74 5.96
N ASN A 47 5.30 3.60 6.60
CA ASN A 47 3.99 3.06 6.94
C ASN A 47 3.63 3.40 8.38
N TYR A 48 2.41 3.84 8.58
CA TYR A 48 1.82 4.12 9.88
C TYR A 48 0.50 3.36 10.03
N GLY A 49 0.15 3.02 11.23
CA GLY A 49 -1.15 2.44 11.59
C GLY A 49 -1.30 2.40 13.10
N ASN A 50 -2.51 2.23 13.58
CA ASN A 50 -2.80 2.07 14.99
C ASN A 50 -3.19 0.63 15.30
N LYS A 51 -2.87 0.17 16.51
CA LYS A 51 -3.21 -1.16 17.00
C LYS A 51 -4.40 -1.12 17.94
N GLY A 52 -5.34 -2.05 17.76
CA GLY A 52 -6.47 -2.30 18.65
C GLY A 52 -7.65 -1.33 18.50
N ALA A 53 -7.41 -0.08 18.12
CA ALA A 53 -8.44 0.94 17.92
C ALA A 53 -7.90 2.16 17.15
N VAL A 54 -8.81 3.01 16.69
CA VAL A 54 -8.52 4.37 16.23
C VAL A 54 -7.77 5.13 17.33
N ASN A 55 -6.65 5.78 16.95
CA ASN A 55 -5.72 6.45 17.87
C ASN A 55 -5.05 5.55 18.92
N GLY A 56 -5.06 4.23 18.71
CA GLY A 56 -4.28 3.29 19.50
C GLY A 56 -2.77 3.44 19.28
N PRO A 57 -1.96 2.59 19.90
CA PRO A 57 -0.51 2.65 19.75
C PRO A 57 -0.07 2.53 18.28
N ASN A 58 0.94 3.32 17.86
CA ASN A 58 1.54 3.22 16.54
C ASN A 58 2.21 1.84 16.36
N VAL A 59 1.88 1.13 15.28
CA VAL A 59 2.48 -0.16 14.94
C VAL A 59 3.92 -0.04 14.49
N ASN A 60 4.31 1.08 13.89
CA ASN A 60 5.69 1.36 13.47
C ASN A 60 6.51 2.02 14.60
N LYS A 61 6.73 1.27 15.69
CA LYS A 61 7.41 1.76 16.90
C LYS A 61 8.86 2.23 16.68
N ASN A 62 9.52 1.71 15.65
CA ASN A 62 10.94 1.97 15.38
C ASN A 62 11.15 2.98 14.25
N ASN A 63 10.10 3.64 13.76
CA ASN A 63 10.14 4.52 12.59
C ASN A 63 10.82 3.88 11.38
N MET A 64 10.60 2.58 11.20
CA MET A 64 11.20 1.82 10.11
C MET A 64 10.66 2.31 8.77
N THR A 65 11.58 2.58 7.86
CA THR A 65 11.27 2.90 6.47
C THR A 65 11.56 1.71 5.56
N LEU A 66 10.70 1.52 4.57
CA LEU A 66 10.92 0.60 3.47
C LEU A 66 11.44 1.37 2.26
N CYS A 67 12.07 0.66 1.36
CA CYS A 67 12.49 1.18 0.07
C CYS A 67 11.74 0.44 -1.05
N ALA A 68 10.98 1.18 -1.84
CA ALA A 68 10.40 0.72 -3.08
C ALA A 68 11.38 1.01 -4.22
N ARG A 69 11.72 -0.03 -4.97
CA ARG A 69 12.75 0.01 -6.01
C ARG A 69 12.09 -0.13 -7.37
N ALA A 70 12.32 0.81 -8.27
CA ALA A 70 11.93 0.68 -9.67
C ALA A 70 12.95 -0.24 -10.37
N THR A 71 12.66 -1.54 -10.44
CA THR A 71 13.55 -2.56 -10.98
C THR A 71 13.58 -2.57 -12.51
N ASN A 72 12.58 -1.96 -13.15
CA ASN A 72 12.49 -1.80 -14.59
C ASN A 72 12.20 -0.32 -14.92
N ALA A 73 13.11 0.35 -15.60
CA ALA A 73 12.97 1.74 -16.01
C ALA A 73 11.82 1.95 -17.03
N SER A 74 11.49 0.92 -17.79
CA SER A 74 10.41 0.95 -18.79
C SER A 74 9.03 0.67 -18.19
N ASP A 75 8.96 0.12 -16.97
CA ASP A 75 7.72 -0.17 -16.26
C ASP A 75 7.88 0.18 -14.78
N THR A 76 7.63 1.43 -14.45
CA THR A 76 7.71 1.95 -13.09
C THR A 76 6.47 1.64 -12.24
N SER A 77 5.47 0.96 -12.80
CA SER A 77 4.31 0.47 -12.05
C SER A 77 4.65 -0.79 -11.22
N ARG A 78 5.70 -1.52 -11.60
CA ARG A 78 6.16 -2.73 -10.93
C ARG A 78 7.37 -2.43 -10.06
N LEU A 79 7.11 -2.17 -8.78
CA LEU A 79 8.15 -1.95 -7.78
C LEU A 79 8.47 -3.24 -7.02
N ALA A 80 9.63 -3.25 -6.38
CA ALA A 80 10.02 -4.25 -5.39
C ALA A 80 10.30 -3.56 -4.06
N VAL A 81 9.71 -4.05 -2.96
CA VAL A 81 9.77 -3.41 -1.63
C VAL A 81 10.42 -4.32 -0.60
N ALA A 82 11.36 -3.76 0.16
CA ALA A 82 11.94 -4.36 1.36
C ALA A 82 12.50 -3.26 2.27
N PRO A 83 12.91 -3.56 3.51
CA PRO A 83 13.74 -2.67 4.31
C PRO A 83 14.93 -2.14 3.52
N CYS A 84 15.27 -0.85 3.71
CA CYS A 84 16.26 -0.18 2.86
C CYS A 84 17.68 -0.77 2.93
N PHE A 85 18.03 -1.40 4.06
CA PHE A 85 19.31 -2.06 4.25
C PHE A 85 19.45 -3.43 3.56
N LEU A 86 18.35 -4.00 3.08
CA LEU A 86 18.36 -5.28 2.37
C LEU A 86 18.61 -5.08 0.87
N PRO A 87 19.35 -6.00 0.21
CA PRO A 87 19.56 -5.97 -1.23
C PRO A 87 18.27 -6.25 -2.00
N ASN A 88 18.24 -5.88 -3.28
CA ASN A 88 17.05 -6.04 -4.13
C ASN A 88 16.54 -7.49 -4.23
N LEU A 89 17.43 -8.49 -4.12
CA LEU A 89 17.07 -9.91 -4.15
C LEU A 89 16.10 -10.31 -3.01
N ALA A 90 16.11 -9.58 -1.90
CA ALA A 90 15.23 -9.81 -0.76
C ALA A 90 13.91 -9.02 -0.83
N ALA A 91 13.71 -8.22 -1.88
CA ALA A 91 12.54 -7.38 -2.03
C ALA A 91 11.37 -8.15 -2.66
N GLY A 92 10.18 -7.95 -2.12
CA GLY A 92 8.94 -8.51 -2.63
C GLY A 92 8.24 -7.60 -3.65
N PRO A 93 7.39 -8.16 -4.51
CA PRO A 93 6.66 -7.39 -5.50
C PRO A 93 5.69 -6.39 -4.84
N TYR A 94 5.55 -5.23 -5.46
CA TYR A 94 4.64 -4.17 -5.08
C TYR A 94 4.19 -3.43 -6.34
N TRP A 95 3.06 -3.85 -6.90
CA TRP A 95 2.63 -3.46 -8.23
C TRP A 95 1.43 -2.54 -8.19
N LEU A 96 1.53 -1.42 -8.90
CA LEU A 96 0.45 -0.48 -9.09
C LEU A 96 -0.47 -0.99 -10.20
N LEU A 97 -1.68 -1.43 -9.85
CA LEU A 97 -2.68 -1.92 -10.80
C LEU A 97 -3.36 -0.79 -11.57
N GLY A 98 -3.53 0.35 -10.94
CA GLY A 98 -4.11 1.53 -11.55
C GLY A 98 -4.18 2.71 -10.59
N VAL A 99 -4.40 3.87 -11.19
CA VAL A 99 -4.58 5.16 -10.51
C VAL A 99 -5.74 5.91 -11.13
N GLY A 100 -6.39 6.74 -10.35
CA GLY A 100 -7.29 7.77 -10.83
C GLY A 100 -6.79 9.15 -10.46
N ALA A 101 -7.10 10.13 -11.30
CA ALA A 101 -6.77 11.52 -11.07
C ALA A 101 -8.04 12.32 -10.76
N ASP A 102 -7.88 13.39 -10.01
CA ASP A 102 -8.90 14.40 -9.81
C ASP A 102 -9.03 15.34 -11.03
N ALA A 103 -9.90 16.32 -10.94
CA ALA A 103 -10.12 17.30 -12.00
C ALA A 103 -8.90 18.17 -12.31
N SER A 104 -7.90 18.25 -11.41
CA SER A 104 -6.64 18.97 -11.61
C SER A 104 -5.57 18.11 -12.30
N GLY A 105 -5.82 16.82 -12.48
CA GLY A 105 -4.87 15.85 -13.01
C GLY A 105 -3.93 15.25 -11.96
N GLU A 106 -4.11 15.59 -10.67
CA GLU A 106 -3.36 14.99 -9.57
C GLU A 106 -3.96 13.63 -9.19
N TYR A 107 -3.10 12.67 -8.85
CA TYR A 107 -3.56 11.35 -8.43
C TYR A 107 -4.39 11.42 -7.15
N GLU A 108 -5.64 10.99 -7.24
CA GLU A 108 -6.61 10.96 -6.14
C GLU A 108 -6.66 9.59 -5.45
N TRP A 109 -6.58 8.51 -6.23
CA TRP A 109 -6.63 7.16 -5.72
C TRP A 109 -5.65 6.23 -6.45
N ALA A 110 -5.30 5.13 -5.80
CA ALA A 110 -4.46 4.07 -6.36
C ALA A 110 -4.87 2.70 -5.82
N VAL A 111 -4.66 1.67 -6.65
CA VAL A 111 -4.80 0.27 -6.25
C VAL A 111 -3.45 -0.41 -6.41
N VAL A 112 -3.00 -1.08 -5.36
CA VAL A 112 -1.72 -1.78 -5.32
C VAL A 112 -1.91 -3.22 -4.91
N ILE A 113 -1.15 -4.12 -5.53
CA ILE A 113 -1.12 -5.56 -5.22
C ILE A 113 0.30 -6.02 -4.94
N GLY A 114 0.46 -6.95 -4.01
CA GLY A 114 1.74 -7.49 -3.54
C GLY A 114 2.33 -8.57 -4.45
N GLY A 115 1.88 -8.70 -5.68
CA GLY A 115 2.37 -9.69 -6.65
C GLY A 115 1.25 -10.38 -7.43
N ASN A 116 1.54 -11.54 -8.00
CA ASN A 116 0.55 -12.29 -8.78
C ASN A 116 -0.62 -12.75 -7.91
N PRO A 117 -1.88 -12.55 -8.34
CA PRO A 117 -3.06 -13.09 -7.67
C PRO A 117 -3.19 -14.58 -7.97
N THR A 118 -2.72 -15.43 -7.05
CA THR A 118 -2.66 -16.90 -7.22
C THR A 118 -3.64 -17.67 -6.33
N VAL A 119 -4.32 -16.98 -5.40
CA VAL A 119 -5.30 -17.59 -4.49
C VAL A 119 -6.69 -17.37 -5.04
N ALA A 120 -7.37 -18.45 -5.43
CA ALA A 120 -8.70 -18.39 -6.05
C ALA A 120 -9.82 -18.25 -5.02
N TYR A 121 -10.80 -17.42 -5.35
CA TYR A 121 -12.08 -17.23 -4.67
C TYR A 121 -13.23 -17.25 -5.68
N ALA A 122 -14.47 -17.23 -5.21
CA ALA A 122 -15.64 -17.26 -6.09
C ALA A 122 -15.76 -16.03 -7.00
N ASP A 123 -15.20 -14.89 -6.58
CA ASP A 123 -15.26 -13.58 -7.27
C ASP A 123 -13.95 -13.21 -7.97
N GLY A 124 -13.02 -14.16 -8.15
CA GLY A 124 -11.73 -13.94 -8.82
C GLY A 124 -10.56 -14.51 -8.04
N CYS A 125 -9.36 -14.02 -8.32
CA CYS A 125 -8.14 -14.43 -7.62
C CYS A 125 -7.54 -13.24 -6.85
N THR A 126 -6.83 -13.50 -5.74
CA THR A 126 -6.06 -12.48 -5.03
C THR A 126 -4.70 -13.03 -4.58
N THR A 127 -3.90 -12.21 -3.92
CA THR A 127 -2.63 -12.60 -3.31
C THR A 127 -2.86 -13.37 -2.00
N SER A 128 -1.80 -13.99 -1.50
CA SER A 128 -1.82 -14.64 -0.18
C SER A 128 -1.97 -13.61 0.95
N GLU A 129 -2.52 -14.04 2.08
CA GLU A 129 -2.50 -13.30 3.36
C GLU A 129 -1.33 -13.74 4.25
N THR A 130 -0.57 -14.74 3.82
CA THR A 130 0.58 -15.28 4.54
C THR A 130 1.85 -15.12 3.73
N GLY A 131 2.97 -14.98 4.45
CA GLY A 131 4.25 -14.69 3.82
C GLY A 131 4.57 -13.19 3.80
N ILE A 132 5.78 -12.89 3.35
CA ILE A 132 6.30 -11.51 3.23
C ILE A 132 6.36 -11.04 1.77
N ASN A 133 6.19 -11.95 0.82
CA ASN A 133 6.18 -11.71 -0.62
C ASN A 133 4.93 -12.35 -1.24
N ASN A 134 4.46 -11.80 -2.35
CA ASN A 134 3.23 -12.21 -3.04
C ASN A 134 1.99 -12.17 -2.12
N ALA A 135 1.95 -11.18 -1.25
CA ALA A 135 0.89 -10.93 -0.29
C ALA A 135 0.49 -9.46 -0.33
N GLY A 136 -0.79 -9.19 -0.13
CA GLY A 136 -1.35 -7.86 0.00
C GLY A 136 -2.10 -7.34 -1.21
N LEU A 137 -3.17 -6.64 -0.90
CA LEU A 137 -3.99 -5.84 -1.81
C LEU A 137 -4.45 -4.60 -1.03
N TRP A 138 -4.22 -3.41 -1.59
CA TRP A 138 -4.48 -2.14 -0.91
C TRP A 138 -5.22 -1.18 -1.83
N LEU A 139 -6.25 -0.51 -1.28
CA LEU A 139 -6.96 0.61 -1.89
C LEU A 139 -6.53 1.90 -1.21
N PHE A 140 -5.91 2.79 -1.96
CA PHE A 140 -5.34 4.05 -1.47
C PHE A 140 -6.18 5.25 -1.90
N SER A 141 -6.36 6.23 -1.01
CA SER A 141 -6.91 7.55 -1.34
C SER A 141 -6.02 8.67 -0.82
N ARG A 142 -6.09 9.83 -1.45
CA ARG A 142 -5.50 11.07 -0.93
C ARG A 142 -6.32 11.65 0.20
N SER A 143 -7.60 11.38 0.23
CA SER A 143 -8.48 11.80 1.33
C SER A 143 -8.46 10.75 2.45
N PRO A 144 -8.47 11.17 3.73
CA PRO A 144 -8.58 10.25 4.86
C PRO A 144 -9.80 9.31 4.73
N VAL A 145 -10.92 9.86 4.28
CA VAL A 145 -12.12 9.10 3.92
C VAL A 145 -12.40 9.34 2.44
N ALA A 146 -12.26 8.29 1.63
CA ALA A 146 -12.56 8.37 0.21
C ALA A 146 -14.08 8.51 -0.02
N SER A 147 -14.45 9.20 -1.11
CA SER A 147 -15.85 9.26 -1.54
C SER A 147 -16.33 7.89 -2.01
N ASP A 148 -17.65 7.67 -1.99
CA ASP A 148 -18.25 6.44 -2.53
C ASP A 148 -17.89 6.24 -4.00
N ALA A 149 -17.82 7.33 -4.77
CA ALA A 149 -17.42 7.29 -6.17
C ALA A 149 -15.98 6.82 -6.35
N THR A 150 -15.04 7.31 -5.53
CA THR A 150 -13.64 6.88 -5.51
C THR A 150 -13.52 5.41 -5.12
N MET A 151 -14.25 4.98 -4.09
CA MET A 151 -14.27 3.56 -3.68
C MET A 151 -14.85 2.66 -4.78
N ALA A 152 -15.93 3.09 -5.43
CA ALA A 152 -16.54 2.36 -6.54
C ALA A 152 -15.58 2.23 -7.73
N ALA A 153 -14.84 3.28 -8.08
CA ALA A 153 -13.84 3.25 -9.16
C ALA A 153 -12.72 2.24 -8.89
N MET A 154 -12.15 2.22 -7.67
CA MET A 154 -11.13 1.25 -7.28
C MET A 154 -11.64 -0.19 -7.32
N ARG A 155 -12.87 -0.42 -6.83
CA ARG A 155 -13.50 -1.75 -6.85
C ARG A 155 -13.85 -2.21 -8.27
N ALA A 156 -14.30 -1.31 -9.13
CA ALA A 156 -14.55 -1.60 -10.54
C ALA A 156 -13.26 -2.01 -11.28
N LEU A 157 -12.13 -1.37 -10.98
CA LEU A 157 -10.82 -1.77 -11.51
C LEU A 157 -10.47 -3.21 -11.11
N LEU A 158 -10.65 -3.59 -9.85
CA LEU A 158 -10.39 -4.95 -9.38
C LEU A 158 -11.29 -5.98 -10.08
N THR A 159 -12.59 -5.67 -10.21
CA THR A 159 -13.54 -6.54 -10.92
C THR A 159 -13.14 -6.70 -12.38
N ALA A 160 -12.76 -5.62 -13.07
CA ALA A 160 -12.33 -5.66 -14.47
C ALA A 160 -11.07 -6.51 -14.69
N GLN A 161 -10.23 -6.64 -13.68
CA GLN A 161 -9.01 -7.46 -13.71
C GLN A 161 -9.20 -8.86 -13.07
N ASN A 162 -10.44 -9.25 -12.75
CA ASN A 162 -10.77 -10.52 -12.10
C ASN A 162 -10.02 -10.74 -10.77
N ILE A 163 -9.82 -9.63 -10.01
CA ILE A 163 -9.18 -9.66 -8.69
C ILE A 163 -10.27 -9.73 -7.62
N SER A 164 -10.21 -10.78 -6.81
CA SER A 164 -11.13 -10.99 -5.69
C SER A 164 -11.02 -9.90 -4.65
N GLN A 165 -12.18 -9.45 -4.17
CA GLN A 165 -12.32 -8.44 -3.13
C GLN A 165 -12.78 -9.03 -1.79
N SER A 166 -13.01 -10.36 -1.74
CA SER A 166 -13.61 -11.05 -0.60
C SER A 166 -12.76 -11.00 0.67
N ARG A 167 -11.45 -10.66 0.53
CA ARG A 167 -10.49 -10.56 1.64
C ARG A 167 -10.10 -9.13 1.99
N LEU A 168 -10.77 -8.12 1.41
CA LEU A 168 -10.54 -6.72 1.75
C LEU A 168 -11.28 -6.35 3.03
N HIS A 169 -10.54 -5.87 4.02
CA HIS A 169 -11.04 -5.29 5.25
C HIS A 169 -11.01 -3.77 5.16
N THR A 170 -12.11 -3.11 5.52
CA THR A 170 -12.16 -1.65 5.61
C THR A 170 -11.24 -1.16 6.73
N VAL A 171 -10.49 -0.10 6.45
CA VAL A 171 -9.63 0.58 7.41
C VAL A 171 -10.35 1.81 7.94
N PRO A 172 -10.68 1.89 9.24
CA PRO A 172 -11.33 3.06 9.82
C PRO A 172 -10.39 4.27 9.83
N HIS A 173 -10.90 5.42 9.35
CA HIS A 173 -10.20 6.70 9.36
C HIS A 173 -10.96 7.80 10.11
N ASP A 174 -12.23 7.57 10.45
CA ASP A 174 -13.02 8.53 11.22
C ASP A 174 -12.42 8.74 12.61
N GLY A 175 -12.24 10.01 13.00
CA GLY A 175 -11.63 10.39 14.27
C GLY A 175 -10.11 10.14 14.39
N CYS A 176 -9.42 9.73 13.32
CA CYS A 176 -7.98 9.51 13.33
C CYS A 176 -7.21 10.83 13.49
N LYS A 177 -6.28 10.87 14.46
CA LYS A 177 -5.39 12.01 14.73
C LYS A 177 -4.02 11.88 14.05
N TYR A 178 -3.67 10.68 13.60
CA TYR A 178 -2.39 10.36 12.94
C TYR A 178 -1.15 10.81 13.75
N ALA A 179 -1.22 10.76 15.08
CA ALA A 179 -0.13 11.16 15.95
C ALA A 179 1.10 10.26 15.75
N GLY A 180 2.20 10.85 15.26
CA GLY A 180 3.41 10.11 14.89
C GLY A 180 3.44 9.57 13.45
N ALA A 181 2.42 9.84 12.64
CA ALA A 181 2.50 9.64 11.19
C ALA A 181 3.38 10.73 10.56
N VAL A 182 4.14 10.37 9.53
CA VAL A 182 4.91 11.31 8.70
C VAL A 182 4.06 11.67 7.49
N LEU A 183 3.12 12.62 7.64
CA LEU A 183 2.26 13.08 6.55
C LEU A 183 2.94 14.20 5.74
N LYS A 184 2.75 14.19 4.39
CA LYS A 184 3.30 15.18 3.44
C LYS A 184 2.26 15.57 2.39
#